data_114780b8cf4a62443dafd9342992c117
#
_entry.id   114780b8cf4a62443dafd9342992c117
#
_cell.length_a   1.000
_cell.length_b   1.000
_cell.length_c   1.000
_cell.angle_alpha   90.00
_cell.angle_beta   90.00
_cell.angle_gamma   90.00
#
_symmetry.space_group_name_H-M   'P 1'
#
loop_
_entity.id
_entity.type
_entity.pdbx_description
1 polymer ?
#
loop_
_entity_poly.entity_id
_entity_poly.type
_entity_poly.pdbx_seq_one_letter_code
_entity_poly.pdbx_strand_id
1 'polypeptide(L)'
;MPPKIFYQSSFPRAGSTLLQNILAQNPAFYVTPTSGLLELIFGARLNYTNSPEFKAQDPAAMKKAFLAFSRAGMEAYFQALTDKPYAVDKSRGWGVHFDLLQMIFNEEPKVICMVRDLRQILASLEKKFRQNPDKYRAVENHSNLTGTTTLKRALQALQSAPVGLALDRLVEVHQRGWAKKILFIRFEDLTAQPATVMPRIYQYLGVPEFAHNFDKIAQVTAEDDVVFGIPGLHDIRPKVEPMANDYLEVLGRDVVRHVQQNYAWYLQLFGYQVTPV
;
A
#
# COMPACT_ATOMS: atom_id res chain seq x y z
N MET A 1 13.72 -9.23 -21.96
CA MET A 1 13.84 -9.92 -20.65
C MET A 1 12.71 -9.40 -19.78
N PRO A 2 12.17 -10.20 -18.84
CA PRO A 2 11.17 -9.68 -17.90
C PRO A 2 11.78 -8.56 -17.06
N PRO A 3 10.97 -7.54 -16.67
CA PRO A 3 11.45 -6.50 -15.79
C PRO A 3 11.76 -7.06 -14.39
N LYS A 4 12.69 -6.43 -13.67
CA LYS A 4 12.85 -6.68 -12.25
C LYS A 4 11.64 -6.09 -11.52
N ILE A 5 10.96 -6.91 -10.71
CA ILE A 5 9.72 -6.54 -10.05
C ILE A 5 10.02 -6.09 -8.61
N PHE A 6 9.55 -4.91 -8.27
CA PHE A 6 9.53 -4.35 -6.92
C PHE A 6 8.08 -4.25 -6.44
N TYR A 7 7.87 -4.19 -5.14
CA TYR A 7 6.54 -4.24 -4.55
C TYR A 7 6.27 -3.04 -3.66
N GLN A 8 5.07 -2.52 -3.74
CA GLN A 8 4.59 -1.48 -2.84
C GLN A 8 3.40 -2.00 -2.03
N SER A 9 3.57 -2.05 -0.68
CA SER A 9 2.54 -2.46 0.27
C SER A 9 2.32 -1.33 1.27
N SER A 10 1.29 -0.52 1.07
CA SER A 10 1.12 0.75 1.77
C SER A 10 -0.17 0.81 2.55
N PHE A 11 -0.18 1.61 3.63
CA PHE A 11 -1.40 1.99 4.31
C PHE A 11 -2.34 2.77 3.38
N PRO A 12 -3.66 2.67 3.57
CA PRO A 12 -4.61 3.51 2.84
C PRO A 12 -4.32 4.99 3.13
N ARG A 13 -4.48 5.85 2.14
CA ARG A 13 -4.26 7.31 2.27
C ARG A 13 -2.86 7.72 2.74
N ALA A 14 -1.87 6.84 2.62
CA ALA A 14 -0.47 7.10 2.97
C ALA A 14 0.40 7.54 1.79
N GLY A 15 -0.18 7.94 0.66
CA GLY A 15 0.55 8.49 -0.48
C GLY A 15 1.17 7.44 -1.42
N SER A 16 0.63 6.22 -1.45
CA SER A 16 1.10 5.18 -2.37
C SER A 16 1.02 5.61 -3.84
N THR A 17 -0.08 6.22 -4.26
CA THR A 17 -0.25 6.74 -5.62
C THR A 17 0.74 7.87 -5.93
N LEU A 18 1.02 8.74 -4.95
CA LEU A 18 2.03 9.80 -5.11
C LEU A 18 3.42 9.18 -5.36
N LEU A 19 3.84 8.22 -4.54
CA LEU A 19 5.14 7.56 -4.71
C LEU A 19 5.25 6.87 -6.08
N GLN A 20 4.20 6.17 -6.53
CA GLN A 20 4.16 5.56 -7.87
C GLN A 20 4.42 6.62 -8.97
N ASN A 21 3.73 7.76 -8.90
CA ASN A 21 3.87 8.79 -9.91
C ASN A 21 5.20 9.57 -9.82
N ILE A 22 5.83 9.65 -8.65
CA ILE A 22 7.21 10.14 -8.51
C ILE A 22 8.17 9.16 -9.21
N LEU A 23 8.08 7.86 -8.91
CA LEU A 23 8.93 6.83 -9.53
C LEU A 23 8.76 6.78 -11.05
N ALA A 24 7.55 7.01 -11.55
CA ALA A 24 7.24 7.01 -12.99
C ALA A 24 7.93 8.11 -13.79
N GLN A 25 8.45 9.17 -13.15
CA GLN A 25 9.29 10.16 -13.83
C GLN A 25 10.58 9.54 -14.35
N ASN A 26 11.10 8.50 -13.71
CA ASN A 26 12.22 7.75 -14.21
C ASN A 26 11.77 6.85 -15.38
N PRO A 27 12.28 7.06 -16.61
CA PRO A 27 11.86 6.30 -17.78
C PRO A 27 12.12 4.80 -17.65
N ALA A 28 13.02 4.39 -16.77
CA ALA A 28 13.31 2.98 -16.51
C ALA A 28 12.23 2.26 -15.69
N PHE A 29 11.29 2.98 -15.03
CA PHE A 29 10.26 2.39 -14.20
C PHE A 29 8.90 2.35 -14.90
N TYR A 30 8.28 1.18 -14.89
CA TYR A 30 6.84 1.00 -15.03
C TYR A 30 6.22 0.93 -13.63
N VAL A 31 5.12 1.63 -13.41
CA VAL A 31 4.40 1.64 -12.14
C VAL A 31 2.94 1.26 -12.37
N THR A 32 2.41 0.39 -11.51
CA THR A 32 1.00 0.03 -11.64
C THR A 32 0.11 1.06 -10.92
N PRO A 33 -1.15 1.25 -11.36
CA PRO A 33 -2.22 1.66 -10.48
C PRO A 33 -2.43 0.60 -9.37
N THR A 34 -3.56 0.57 -8.68
CA THR A 34 -3.87 -0.56 -7.79
C THR A 34 -3.95 -1.84 -8.60
N SER A 35 -3.02 -2.76 -8.34
CA SER A 35 -2.82 -3.96 -9.16
C SER A 35 -3.64 -5.13 -8.66
N GLY A 36 -4.17 -5.91 -9.60
CA GLY A 36 -4.79 -7.22 -9.36
C GLY A 36 -3.82 -8.40 -9.37
N LEU A 37 -2.51 -8.18 -9.58
CA LEU A 37 -1.54 -9.27 -9.68
C LEU A 37 -1.49 -10.15 -8.42
N LEU A 38 -1.55 -9.51 -7.24
CA LEU A 38 -1.60 -10.26 -5.98
C LEU A 38 -2.79 -11.20 -5.91
N GLU A 39 -3.96 -10.77 -6.39
CA GLU A 39 -5.19 -11.60 -6.38
C GLU A 39 -5.04 -12.82 -7.28
N LEU A 40 -4.37 -12.69 -8.44
CA LEU A 40 -4.07 -13.82 -9.32
C LEU A 40 -3.15 -14.83 -8.63
N ILE A 41 -2.08 -14.36 -8.00
CA ILE A 41 -1.11 -15.24 -7.31
C ILE A 41 -1.72 -15.86 -6.06
N PHE A 42 -2.50 -15.10 -5.30
CA PHE A 42 -3.20 -15.60 -4.12
C PHE A 42 -4.28 -16.63 -4.49
N GLY A 43 -5.05 -16.37 -5.55
CA GLY A 43 -6.02 -17.34 -6.10
C GLY A 43 -5.34 -18.64 -6.55
N ALA A 44 -4.23 -18.55 -7.26
CA ALA A 44 -3.43 -19.71 -7.65
C ALA A 44 -2.92 -20.49 -6.42
N ARG A 45 -2.45 -19.79 -5.38
CA ARG A 45 -2.02 -20.38 -4.11
C ARG A 45 -3.17 -21.11 -3.39
N LEU A 46 -4.36 -20.51 -3.36
CA LEU A 46 -5.54 -21.14 -2.74
C LEU A 46 -5.91 -22.43 -3.47
N ASN A 47 -5.92 -22.43 -4.80
CA ASN A 47 -6.16 -23.62 -5.61
C ASN A 47 -5.09 -24.69 -5.35
N TYR A 48 -3.81 -24.33 -5.42
CA TYR A 48 -2.69 -25.23 -5.11
C TYR A 48 -2.83 -25.87 -3.72
N THR A 49 -3.25 -25.09 -2.71
CA THR A 49 -3.36 -25.55 -1.33
C THR A 49 -4.58 -26.46 -1.10
N ASN A 50 -5.69 -26.20 -1.80
CA ASN A 50 -6.98 -26.79 -1.47
C ASN A 50 -7.46 -27.88 -2.44
N SER A 51 -7.08 -27.81 -3.73
CA SER A 51 -7.54 -28.76 -4.74
C SER A 51 -7.02 -30.18 -4.50
N PRO A 52 -7.88 -31.19 -4.61
CA PRO A 52 -7.49 -32.58 -4.44
C PRO A 52 -6.48 -33.04 -5.49
N GLU A 53 -6.50 -32.46 -6.69
CA GLU A 53 -5.56 -32.80 -7.77
C GLU A 53 -4.11 -32.50 -7.38
N PHE A 54 -3.86 -31.40 -6.65
CA PHE A 54 -2.52 -31.08 -6.13
C PHE A 54 -2.16 -31.94 -4.90
N LYS A 55 -3.15 -32.21 -4.04
CA LYS A 55 -2.93 -33.01 -2.81
C LYS A 55 -2.66 -34.49 -3.08
N ALA A 56 -3.17 -35.01 -4.20
CA ALA A 56 -3.01 -36.42 -4.59
C ALA A 56 -1.64 -36.74 -5.22
N GLN A 57 -0.85 -35.70 -5.53
CA GLN A 57 0.45 -35.85 -6.20
C GLN A 57 1.61 -35.65 -5.21
N ASP A 58 2.85 -35.90 -5.68
CA ASP A 58 4.04 -35.66 -4.86
C ASP A 58 4.13 -34.19 -4.42
N PRO A 59 4.13 -33.91 -3.10
CA PRO A 59 4.10 -32.53 -2.61
C PRO A 59 5.30 -31.68 -3.02
N ALA A 60 6.49 -32.29 -3.16
CA ALA A 60 7.71 -31.57 -3.52
C ALA A 60 7.69 -31.17 -5.00
N ALA A 61 7.25 -32.08 -5.88
CA ALA A 61 7.07 -31.80 -7.30
C ALA A 61 6.00 -30.71 -7.53
N MET A 62 4.86 -30.81 -6.82
CA MET A 62 3.78 -29.83 -6.95
C MET A 62 4.17 -28.45 -6.40
N LYS A 63 4.91 -28.38 -5.30
CA LYS A 63 5.47 -27.11 -4.82
C LYS A 63 6.39 -26.47 -5.85
N LYS A 64 7.31 -27.26 -6.44
CA LYS A 64 8.21 -26.77 -7.50
C LYS A 64 7.44 -26.24 -8.70
N ALA A 65 6.43 -26.99 -9.16
CA ALA A 65 5.57 -26.60 -10.28
C ALA A 65 4.78 -25.31 -9.99
N PHE A 66 4.19 -25.19 -8.80
CA PHE A 66 3.46 -23.99 -8.37
C PHE A 66 4.36 -22.75 -8.34
N LEU A 67 5.58 -22.85 -7.79
CA LEU A 67 6.53 -21.74 -7.74
C LEU A 67 6.98 -21.32 -9.14
N ALA A 68 7.26 -22.29 -10.03
CA ALA A 68 7.63 -22.02 -11.41
C ALA A 68 6.48 -21.36 -12.19
N PHE A 69 5.25 -21.84 -12.05
CA PHE A 69 4.04 -21.25 -12.61
C PHE A 69 3.85 -19.80 -12.13
N SER A 70 3.96 -19.57 -10.83
CA SER A 70 3.78 -18.27 -10.23
C SER A 70 4.83 -17.27 -10.73
N ARG A 71 6.10 -17.69 -10.81
CA ARG A 71 7.19 -16.87 -11.33
C ARG A 71 6.94 -16.51 -12.80
N ALA A 72 6.70 -17.51 -13.65
CA ALA A 72 6.46 -17.30 -15.07
C ALA A 72 5.23 -16.40 -15.31
N GLY A 73 4.14 -16.60 -14.53
CA GLY A 73 2.95 -15.78 -14.60
C GLY A 73 3.21 -14.32 -14.24
N MET A 74 3.94 -14.03 -13.15
CA MET A 74 4.30 -12.67 -12.76
C MET A 74 5.22 -11.99 -13.76
N GLU A 75 6.23 -12.70 -14.28
CA GLU A 75 7.14 -12.19 -15.30
C GLU A 75 6.39 -11.89 -16.60
N ALA A 76 5.55 -12.81 -17.08
CA ALA A 76 4.75 -12.63 -18.30
C ALA A 76 3.72 -11.50 -18.16
N TYR A 77 3.11 -11.33 -16.98
CA TYR A 77 2.19 -10.24 -16.69
C TYR A 77 2.84 -8.87 -16.98
N PHE A 78 4.05 -8.66 -16.46
CA PHE A 78 4.75 -7.39 -16.70
C PHE A 78 5.34 -7.29 -18.10
N GLN A 79 5.80 -8.37 -18.72
CA GLN A 79 6.25 -8.35 -20.11
C GLN A 79 5.14 -7.94 -21.10
N ALA A 80 3.88 -8.28 -20.78
CA ALA A 80 2.72 -7.83 -21.56
C ALA A 80 2.40 -6.33 -21.38
N LEU A 81 2.83 -5.72 -20.28
CA LEU A 81 2.50 -4.34 -19.94
C LEU A 81 3.62 -3.35 -20.27
N THR A 82 4.88 -3.79 -20.32
CA THR A 82 6.00 -2.87 -20.44
C THR A 82 7.27 -3.54 -20.95
N ASP A 83 8.08 -2.77 -21.70
CA ASP A 83 9.44 -3.11 -22.07
C ASP A 83 10.50 -2.51 -21.13
N LYS A 84 10.08 -1.77 -20.10
CA LYS A 84 10.98 -1.11 -19.15
C LYS A 84 11.68 -2.12 -18.24
N PRO A 85 12.93 -1.86 -17.82
CA PRO A 85 13.71 -2.80 -17.02
C PRO A 85 13.21 -3.01 -15.60
N TYR A 86 12.42 -2.07 -15.05
CA TYR A 86 11.89 -2.14 -13.69
C TYR A 86 10.38 -1.97 -13.66
N ALA A 87 9.70 -2.77 -12.84
CA ALA A 87 8.28 -2.63 -12.56
C ALA A 87 8.04 -2.50 -11.05
N VAL A 88 7.13 -1.60 -10.64
CA VAL A 88 6.69 -1.48 -9.24
C VAL A 88 5.22 -1.81 -9.16
N ASP A 89 4.90 -2.94 -8.54
CA ASP A 89 3.52 -3.40 -8.33
C ASP A 89 2.94 -2.85 -7.04
N LYS A 90 1.80 -2.16 -7.14
CA LYS A 90 1.11 -1.58 -5.99
C LYS A 90 -0.06 -2.46 -5.56
N SER A 91 0.10 -3.20 -4.45
CA SER A 91 -0.99 -3.85 -3.73
C SER A 91 -0.72 -3.83 -2.22
N ARG A 92 -1.75 -3.52 -1.44
CA ARG A 92 -1.65 -3.42 0.02
C ARG A 92 -1.27 -4.73 0.72
N GLY A 93 -1.36 -5.86 0.05
CA GLY A 93 -1.09 -7.17 0.63
C GLY A 93 0.33 -7.69 0.47
N TRP A 94 1.19 -7.10 -0.34
CA TRP A 94 2.52 -7.67 -0.62
C TRP A 94 3.38 -7.89 0.62
N GLY A 95 3.28 -7.02 1.64
CA GLY A 95 4.07 -7.16 2.86
C GLY A 95 3.88 -8.48 3.60
N VAL A 96 2.64 -9.00 3.66
CA VAL A 96 2.34 -10.29 4.32
C VAL A 96 2.62 -11.51 3.45
N HIS A 97 2.95 -11.31 2.18
CA HIS A 97 3.37 -12.36 1.26
C HIS A 97 4.87 -12.36 0.97
N PHE A 98 5.66 -11.75 1.87
CA PHE A 98 7.11 -11.61 1.73
C PHE A 98 7.82 -12.97 1.51
N ASP A 99 7.47 -13.99 2.30
CA ASP A 99 8.02 -15.34 2.17
C ASP A 99 7.62 -16.03 0.85
N LEU A 100 6.38 -15.83 0.41
CA LEU A 100 5.92 -16.35 -0.88
C LEU A 100 6.72 -15.76 -2.03
N LEU A 101 6.91 -14.44 -2.04
CA LEU A 101 7.73 -13.76 -3.03
C LEU A 101 9.17 -14.27 -3.02
N GLN A 102 9.75 -14.43 -1.82
CA GLN A 102 11.09 -14.98 -1.67
C GLN A 102 11.21 -16.40 -2.23
N MET A 103 10.20 -17.24 -2.02
CA MET A 103 10.19 -18.59 -2.59
C MET A 103 10.02 -18.59 -4.11
N ILE A 104 9.14 -17.74 -4.65
CA ILE A 104 8.87 -17.64 -6.10
C ILE A 104 10.13 -17.22 -6.86
N PHE A 105 10.83 -16.19 -6.39
CA PHE A 105 11.97 -15.62 -7.09
C PHE A 105 13.33 -16.15 -6.63
N ASN A 106 13.36 -16.89 -5.51
CA ASN A 106 14.58 -17.35 -4.85
C ASN A 106 15.55 -16.18 -4.50
N GLU A 107 14.98 -15.02 -4.19
CA GLU A 107 15.70 -13.81 -3.77
C GLU A 107 14.88 -13.03 -2.75
N GLU A 108 15.54 -12.15 -1.98
CA GLU A 108 14.85 -11.29 -1.03
C GLU A 108 14.04 -10.20 -1.78
N PRO A 109 12.69 -10.19 -1.66
CA PRO A 109 11.88 -9.22 -2.37
C PRO A 109 12.11 -7.81 -1.82
N LYS A 110 12.11 -6.81 -2.69
CA LYS A 110 12.17 -5.41 -2.31
C LYS A 110 10.75 -4.87 -2.18
N VAL A 111 10.33 -4.64 -0.95
CA VAL A 111 8.98 -4.16 -0.60
C VAL A 111 9.07 -2.78 0.06
N ILE A 112 8.42 -1.78 -0.52
CA ILE A 112 8.27 -0.44 0.07
C ILE A 112 6.89 -0.36 0.71
N CYS A 113 6.82 0.15 1.94
CA CYS A 113 5.58 0.38 2.65
C CYS A 113 5.45 1.85 3.05
N MET A 114 4.52 2.56 2.39
CA MET A 114 4.16 3.92 2.81
C MET A 114 3.30 3.86 4.06
N VAL A 115 3.70 4.61 5.09
CA VAL A 115 2.96 4.80 6.33
C VAL A 115 2.63 6.27 6.54
N ARG A 116 1.62 6.55 7.34
CA ARG A 116 1.17 7.90 7.66
C ARG A 116 0.57 7.91 9.05
N ASP A 117 0.58 9.06 9.72
CA ASP A 117 -0.12 9.23 11.00
C ASP A 117 -1.58 8.74 10.89
N LEU A 118 -1.97 7.79 11.76
CA LEU A 118 -3.33 7.21 11.73
C LEU A 118 -4.42 8.28 11.85
N ARG A 119 -4.17 9.34 12.61
CA ARG A 119 -5.10 10.46 12.75
C ARG A 119 -5.28 11.19 11.41
N GLN A 120 -4.21 11.36 10.64
CA GLN A 120 -4.26 11.95 9.30
C GLN A 120 -4.90 11.01 8.27
N ILE A 121 -4.70 9.70 8.39
CA ILE A 121 -5.39 8.71 7.55
C ILE A 121 -6.90 8.82 7.78
N LEU A 122 -7.35 8.79 9.03
CA LEU A 122 -8.76 8.90 9.40
C LEU A 122 -9.36 10.24 8.98
N ALA A 123 -8.63 11.35 9.18
CA ALA A 123 -9.07 12.67 8.72
C ALA A 123 -9.23 12.74 7.19
N SER A 124 -8.31 12.11 6.43
CA SER A 124 -8.43 12.02 4.98
C SER A 124 -9.66 11.22 4.54
N LEU A 125 -9.98 10.12 5.21
CA LEU A 125 -11.19 9.32 4.95
C LEU A 125 -12.45 10.10 5.32
N GLU A 126 -12.47 10.75 6.47
CA GLU A 126 -13.60 11.58 6.92
C GLU A 126 -13.90 12.74 5.96
N LYS A 127 -12.85 13.41 5.45
CA LYS A 127 -13.02 14.46 4.43
C LYS A 127 -13.65 13.92 3.15
N LYS A 128 -13.21 12.74 2.68
CA LYS A 128 -13.80 12.09 1.51
C LYS A 128 -15.27 11.69 1.75
N PHE A 129 -15.58 11.19 2.94
CA PHE A 129 -16.96 10.91 3.35
C PHE A 129 -17.83 12.17 3.29
N ARG A 130 -17.36 13.27 3.92
CA ARG A 130 -18.11 14.55 3.95
C ARG A 130 -18.35 15.15 2.56
N GLN A 131 -17.43 14.92 1.63
CA GLN A 131 -17.58 15.37 0.23
C GLN A 131 -18.64 14.57 -0.54
N ASN A 132 -18.87 13.30 -0.20
CA ASN A 132 -19.75 12.41 -0.94
C ASN A 132 -20.50 11.45 0.02
N PRO A 133 -21.32 11.96 0.95
CA PRO A 133 -21.91 11.12 2.00
C PRO A 133 -22.83 10.01 1.45
N ASP A 134 -23.56 10.30 0.37
CA ASP A 134 -24.50 9.34 -0.25
C ASP A 134 -23.83 8.27 -1.11
N LYS A 135 -22.60 8.57 -1.60
CA LYS A 135 -21.84 7.68 -2.48
C LYS A 135 -20.75 6.93 -1.76
N TYR A 136 -20.40 7.38 -0.55
CA TYR A 136 -19.34 6.75 0.23
C TYR A 136 -19.84 5.41 0.74
N ARG A 137 -19.40 4.36 0.09
CA ARG A 137 -19.49 2.99 0.60
C ARG A 137 -18.09 2.60 1.06
N ALA A 138 -17.97 2.04 2.26
CA ALA A 138 -16.71 1.45 2.66
C ALA A 138 -16.38 0.33 1.67
N VAL A 139 -15.30 0.51 0.94
CA VAL A 139 -14.93 -0.26 -0.27
C VAL A 139 -14.92 -1.78 -0.04
N GLU A 140 -14.66 -2.22 1.16
CA GLU A 140 -14.55 -3.64 1.48
C GLU A 140 -15.66 -4.16 2.42
N ASN A 141 -16.55 -3.30 2.93
CA ASN A 141 -17.59 -3.73 3.90
C ASN A 141 -19.03 -3.43 3.49
N HIS A 142 -19.27 -2.78 2.35
CA HIS A 142 -20.60 -2.38 1.89
C HIS A 142 -21.50 -1.71 2.96
N SER A 143 -20.90 -1.22 4.05
CA SER A 143 -21.62 -0.61 5.16
C SER A 143 -22.13 0.76 4.77
N ASN A 144 -23.42 1.00 4.94
CA ASN A 144 -23.97 2.35 4.83
C ASN A 144 -23.55 3.16 6.04
N LEU A 145 -22.66 4.15 5.85
CA LEU A 145 -22.18 5.04 6.90
C LEU A 145 -23.01 6.33 7.02
N THR A 146 -24.03 6.50 6.20
CA THR A 146 -24.95 7.66 6.25
C THR A 146 -25.66 7.70 7.61
N GLY A 147 -25.70 8.87 8.22
CA GLY A 147 -26.31 9.07 9.55
C GLY A 147 -25.46 8.61 10.74
N THR A 148 -24.22 8.15 10.53
CA THR A 148 -23.31 7.81 11.64
C THR A 148 -22.46 9.01 12.08
N THR A 149 -21.96 8.99 13.32
CA THR A 149 -21.05 10.02 13.84
C THR A 149 -19.64 9.83 13.31
N THR A 150 -18.84 10.90 13.29
CA THR A 150 -17.40 10.83 12.96
C THR A 150 -16.67 9.80 13.81
N LEU A 151 -16.97 9.74 15.12
CA LEU A 151 -16.39 8.72 16.01
C LEU A 151 -16.71 7.31 15.55
N LYS A 152 -17.97 7.01 15.25
CA LYS A 152 -18.37 5.67 14.79
C LYS A 152 -17.69 5.28 13.49
N ARG A 153 -17.59 6.19 12.51
CA ARG A 153 -16.88 5.95 11.25
C ARG A 153 -15.40 5.69 11.46
N ALA A 154 -14.75 6.49 12.33
CA ALA A 154 -13.34 6.31 12.65
C ALA A 154 -13.07 4.97 13.32
N LEU A 155 -13.89 4.57 14.31
CA LEU A 155 -13.77 3.28 15.00
C LEU A 155 -13.97 2.12 14.01
N GLN A 156 -14.96 2.20 13.13
CA GLN A 156 -15.20 1.19 12.12
C GLN A 156 -14.03 1.08 11.16
N ALA A 157 -13.46 2.19 10.69
CA ALA A 157 -12.29 2.19 9.81
C ALA A 157 -11.06 1.55 10.47
N LEU A 158 -10.88 1.75 11.78
CA LEU A 158 -9.77 1.15 12.54
C LEU A 158 -9.94 -0.36 12.79
N GLN A 159 -11.18 -0.86 12.82
CA GLN A 159 -11.50 -2.25 13.10
C GLN A 159 -11.72 -3.11 11.86
N SER A 160 -11.83 -2.49 10.71
CA SER A 160 -12.13 -3.18 9.46
C SER A 160 -11.24 -2.70 8.30
N ALA A 161 -11.40 -3.34 7.14
CA ALA A 161 -10.75 -2.85 5.92
C ALA A 161 -11.25 -1.42 5.58
N PRO A 162 -10.39 -0.55 5.04
CA PRO A 162 -9.00 -0.84 4.66
C PRO A 162 -7.95 -0.55 5.75
N VAL A 163 -8.27 0.19 6.84
CA VAL A 163 -7.28 0.63 7.84
C VAL A 163 -6.96 -0.50 8.82
N GLY A 164 -8.00 -1.13 9.41
CA GLY A 164 -7.83 -2.25 10.34
C GLY A 164 -7.04 -3.39 9.70
N LEU A 165 -7.40 -3.77 8.49
CA LEU A 165 -6.66 -4.79 7.75
C LEU A 165 -5.18 -4.41 7.49
N ALA A 166 -4.88 -3.13 7.26
CA ALA A 166 -3.50 -2.67 7.12
C ALA A 166 -2.72 -2.74 8.44
N LEU A 167 -3.38 -2.47 9.57
CA LEU A 167 -2.81 -2.63 10.90
C LEU A 167 -2.52 -4.11 11.22
N ASP A 168 -3.46 -5.01 10.95
CA ASP A 168 -3.28 -6.45 11.15
C ASP A 168 -2.11 -6.98 10.31
N ARG A 169 -2.01 -6.58 9.05
CA ARG A 169 -0.88 -6.91 8.16
C ARG A 169 0.45 -6.39 8.71
N LEU A 170 0.48 -5.19 9.27
CA LEU A 170 1.68 -4.64 9.89
C LEU A 170 2.11 -5.45 11.11
N VAL A 171 1.16 -5.82 11.97
CA VAL A 171 1.42 -6.68 13.14
C VAL A 171 2.00 -8.03 12.68
N GLU A 172 1.41 -8.68 11.67
CA GLU A 172 1.90 -9.94 11.13
C GLU A 172 3.33 -9.80 10.56
N VAL A 173 3.61 -8.75 9.80
CA VAL A 173 4.94 -8.44 9.26
C VAL A 173 5.98 -8.30 10.38
N HIS A 174 5.61 -7.65 11.50
CA HIS A 174 6.48 -7.54 12.66
C HIS A 174 6.70 -8.86 13.39
N GLN A 175 5.63 -9.63 13.65
CA GLN A 175 5.68 -10.93 14.30
C GLN A 175 6.54 -11.95 13.54
N ARG A 176 6.50 -11.89 12.21
CA ARG A 176 7.33 -12.75 11.33
C ARG A 176 8.77 -12.23 11.14
N GLY A 177 9.11 -11.08 11.72
CA GLY A 177 10.46 -10.49 11.60
C GLY A 177 10.77 -9.85 10.24
N TRP A 178 9.79 -9.73 9.33
CA TRP A 178 9.99 -9.16 8.00
C TRP A 178 10.08 -7.64 8.00
N ALA A 179 9.64 -6.98 9.05
CA ALA A 179 9.69 -5.53 9.18
C ALA A 179 11.09 -4.95 8.97
N LYS A 180 12.14 -5.69 9.35
CA LYS A 180 13.54 -5.28 9.15
C LYS A 180 14.01 -5.30 7.69
N LYS A 181 13.25 -5.98 6.83
CA LYS A 181 13.55 -6.17 5.41
C LYS A 181 12.70 -5.29 4.50
N ILE A 182 11.62 -4.72 5.03
CA ILE A 182 10.70 -3.82 4.33
C ILE A 182 11.17 -2.39 4.55
N LEU A 183 11.20 -1.58 3.50
CA LEU A 183 11.47 -0.16 3.60
C LEU A 183 10.21 0.62 3.94
N PHE A 184 10.07 1.04 5.19
CA PHE A 184 9.00 1.94 5.60
C PHE A 184 9.35 3.40 5.29
N ILE A 185 8.43 4.09 4.63
CA ILE A 185 8.53 5.52 4.29
C ILE A 185 7.32 6.24 4.86
N ARG A 186 7.56 7.24 5.69
CA ARG A 186 6.50 8.12 6.18
C ARG A 186 6.07 9.07 5.08
N PHE A 187 4.76 9.22 4.92
CA PHE A 187 4.19 10.18 3.97
C PHE A 187 4.69 11.61 4.25
N GLU A 188 4.76 11.95 5.53
CA GLU A 188 5.22 13.26 6.00
C GLU A 188 6.66 13.54 5.57
N ASP A 189 7.56 12.55 5.67
CA ASP A 189 8.96 12.69 5.26
C ASP A 189 9.07 12.82 3.74
N LEU A 190 8.33 11.99 2.98
CA LEU A 190 8.31 12.07 1.52
C LEU A 190 7.83 13.43 1.03
N THR A 191 6.82 14.01 1.70
CA THR A 191 6.25 15.29 1.27
C THR A 191 7.03 16.50 1.74
N ALA A 192 7.72 16.40 2.89
CA ALA A 192 8.55 17.48 3.42
C ALA A 192 9.97 17.53 2.82
N GLN A 193 10.55 16.36 2.55
CA GLN A 193 11.95 16.22 2.11
C GLN A 193 12.10 15.17 1.00
N PRO A 194 11.39 15.29 -0.14
CA PRO A 194 11.41 14.28 -1.18
C PRO A 194 12.81 14.03 -1.75
N ALA A 195 13.64 15.08 -1.87
CA ALA A 195 15.01 14.99 -2.36
C ALA A 195 15.93 14.16 -1.43
N THR A 196 15.60 14.02 -0.15
CA THR A 196 16.32 13.16 0.80
C THR A 196 15.76 11.74 0.84
N VAL A 197 14.45 11.59 0.65
CA VAL A 197 13.77 10.29 0.73
C VAL A 197 13.99 9.45 -0.53
N MET A 198 13.94 10.04 -1.71
CA MET A 198 14.05 9.30 -2.97
C MET A 198 15.40 8.57 -3.13
N PRO A 199 16.57 9.14 -2.83
CA PRO A 199 17.85 8.41 -2.86
C PRO A 199 17.83 7.16 -1.98
N ARG A 200 17.24 7.20 -0.79
CA ARG A 200 17.11 6.03 0.10
C ARG A 200 16.26 4.92 -0.53
N ILE A 201 15.22 5.30 -1.28
CA ILE A 201 14.38 4.34 -2.02
C ILE A 201 15.22 3.68 -3.11
N TYR A 202 15.95 4.44 -3.92
CA TYR A 202 16.81 3.90 -4.98
C TYR A 202 17.91 2.99 -4.43
N GLN A 203 18.56 3.40 -3.35
CA GLN A 203 19.55 2.58 -2.64
C GLN A 203 18.95 1.24 -2.16
N TYR A 204 17.77 1.28 -1.55
CA TYR A 204 17.07 0.07 -1.10
C TYR A 204 16.69 -0.85 -2.27
N LEU A 205 16.22 -0.30 -3.39
CA LEU A 205 15.90 -1.06 -4.60
C LEU A 205 17.15 -1.60 -5.30
N GLY A 206 18.31 -1.03 -5.03
CA GLY A 206 19.57 -1.40 -5.66
C GLY A 206 19.63 -1.03 -7.14
N VAL A 207 19.11 0.15 -7.49
CA VAL A 207 19.06 0.68 -8.85
C VAL A 207 19.63 2.09 -8.92
N PRO A 208 20.10 2.56 -10.09
CA PRO A 208 20.64 3.91 -10.26
C PRO A 208 19.65 4.98 -9.88
N GLU A 209 20.11 6.02 -9.19
CA GLU A 209 19.31 7.19 -8.84
C GLU A 209 18.86 7.96 -10.07
N PHE A 210 17.74 8.67 -9.94
CA PHE A 210 17.17 9.53 -10.96
C PHE A 210 16.81 10.90 -10.33
N ALA A 211 17.09 11.97 -11.07
CA ALA A 211 16.73 13.33 -10.62
C ALA A 211 15.25 13.61 -10.91
N HIS A 212 14.48 13.72 -9.83
CA HIS A 212 13.04 13.99 -9.89
C HIS A 212 12.70 15.47 -9.87
N ASN A 213 11.62 15.84 -10.55
CA ASN A 213 10.99 17.16 -10.43
C ASN A 213 9.78 17.07 -9.48
N PHE A 214 9.92 17.57 -8.26
CA PHE A 214 8.89 17.50 -7.23
C PHE A 214 7.84 18.61 -7.33
N ASP A 215 8.10 19.64 -8.14
CA ASP A 215 7.14 20.74 -8.39
C ASP A 215 6.14 20.41 -9.50
N LYS A 216 6.37 19.34 -10.27
CA LYS A 216 5.50 18.96 -11.38
C LYS A 216 5.42 17.42 -11.50
N ILE A 217 4.50 16.82 -10.75
CA ILE A 217 4.20 15.40 -10.83
C ILE A 217 3.01 15.19 -11.78
N ALA A 218 3.24 14.50 -12.89
CA ALA A 218 2.16 14.04 -13.74
C ALA A 218 1.55 12.76 -13.16
N GLN A 219 0.23 12.67 -13.14
CA GLN A 219 -0.46 11.43 -12.78
C GLN A 219 -0.51 10.52 -14.01
N VAL A 220 0.32 9.47 -14.00
CA VAL A 220 0.36 8.46 -15.07
C VAL A 220 -0.38 7.17 -14.68
N THR A 221 -0.65 6.97 -13.38
CA THR A 221 -1.49 5.87 -12.90
C THR A 221 -2.96 6.26 -13.07
N ALA A 222 -3.66 5.60 -13.98
CA ALA A 222 -5.10 5.80 -14.18
C ALA A 222 -5.89 4.69 -13.47
N GLU A 223 -6.81 5.09 -12.59
CA GLU A 223 -7.73 4.18 -11.88
C GLU A 223 -9.15 4.74 -12.02
N ASP A 224 -10.13 3.87 -12.31
CA ASP A 224 -11.54 4.25 -12.23
C ASP A 224 -12.00 4.13 -10.77
N ASP A 225 -11.96 5.24 -10.05
CA ASP A 225 -12.32 5.31 -8.64
C ASP A 225 -13.81 5.02 -8.36
N VAL A 226 -14.67 5.01 -9.39
CA VAL A 226 -16.08 4.61 -9.27
C VAL A 226 -16.18 3.13 -8.88
N VAL A 227 -15.26 2.29 -9.36
CA VAL A 227 -15.17 0.87 -8.99
C VAL A 227 -14.93 0.71 -7.49
N PHE A 228 -14.18 1.64 -6.89
CA PHE A 228 -13.91 1.66 -5.44
C PHE A 228 -14.98 2.42 -4.64
N GLY A 229 -16.00 2.99 -5.30
CA GLY A 229 -17.09 3.71 -4.64
C GLY A 229 -16.73 5.09 -4.07
N ILE A 230 -15.53 5.59 -4.29
CA ILE A 230 -15.04 6.88 -3.76
C ILE A 230 -14.35 7.67 -4.86
N PRO A 231 -15.05 8.56 -5.57
CA PRO A 231 -14.45 9.39 -6.61
C PRO A 231 -13.24 10.18 -6.11
N GLY A 232 -12.16 10.22 -6.92
CA GLY A 232 -10.92 10.92 -6.60
C GLY A 232 -10.14 10.31 -5.44
N LEU A 233 -10.33 9.02 -5.16
CA LEU A 233 -9.58 8.31 -4.12
C LEU A 233 -8.08 8.29 -4.42
N HIS A 234 -7.71 8.15 -5.68
CA HIS A 234 -6.34 8.03 -6.15
C HIS A 234 -5.78 9.30 -6.81
N ASP A 235 -6.53 10.41 -6.77
CA ASP A 235 -6.02 11.69 -7.26
C ASP A 235 -4.80 12.14 -6.47
N ILE A 236 -3.78 12.63 -7.18
CA ILE A 236 -2.59 13.25 -6.59
C ILE A 236 -2.58 14.76 -6.86
N ARG A 237 -1.85 15.48 -6.03
CA ARG A 237 -1.51 16.87 -6.31
C ARG A 237 -0.32 16.92 -7.26
N PRO A 238 -0.25 17.93 -8.16
CA PRO A 238 0.85 18.06 -9.10
C PRO A 238 2.18 18.44 -8.45
N LYS A 239 2.16 18.92 -7.20
CA LYS A 239 3.34 19.29 -6.43
C LYS A 239 3.47 18.42 -5.20
N VAL A 240 4.71 18.00 -4.88
CA VAL A 240 5.04 17.31 -3.64
C VAL A 240 5.27 18.37 -2.56
N GLU A 241 4.36 18.45 -1.62
CA GLU A 241 4.40 19.41 -0.53
C GLU A 241 3.73 18.86 0.74
N PRO A 242 4.15 19.30 1.93
CA PRO A 242 3.53 18.90 3.18
C PRO A 242 2.03 19.19 3.20
N MET A 243 1.28 18.32 3.85
CA MET A 243 -0.15 18.51 4.09
C MET A 243 -0.39 19.17 5.45
N ALA A 244 -1.45 19.97 5.53
CA ALA A 244 -1.88 20.56 6.79
C ALA A 244 -2.17 19.48 7.84
N ASN A 245 -1.76 19.76 9.08
CA ASN A 245 -2.04 18.90 10.22
C ASN A 245 -3.35 19.32 10.89
N ASP A 246 -4.47 18.94 10.30
CA ASP A 246 -5.83 19.37 10.66
C ASP A 246 -6.71 18.24 11.22
N TYR A 247 -6.10 17.10 11.59
CA TYR A 247 -6.86 15.94 12.07
C TYR A 247 -7.71 16.24 13.31
N LEU A 248 -7.26 17.13 14.19
CA LEU A 248 -8.01 17.47 15.42
C LEU A 248 -9.31 18.22 15.08
N GLU A 249 -9.25 19.15 14.13
CA GLU A 249 -10.41 19.89 13.62
C GLU A 249 -11.40 18.96 12.91
N VAL A 250 -10.87 18.07 12.07
CA VAL A 250 -11.68 17.16 11.24
C VAL A 250 -12.35 16.06 12.07
N LEU A 251 -11.60 15.45 13.00
CA LEU A 251 -12.03 14.25 13.73
C LEU A 251 -12.64 14.56 15.11
N GLY A 252 -12.24 15.67 15.73
CA GLY A 252 -12.59 16.00 17.12
C GLY A 252 -11.71 15.25 18.15
N ARG A 253 -11.78 15.71 19.40
CA ARG A 253 -10.93 15.25 20.51
C ARG A 253 -11.10 13.76 20.83
N ASP A 254 -12.32 13.26 20.77
CA ASP A 254 -12.62 11.87 21.19
C ASP A 254 -11.97 10.84 20.26
N VAL A 255 -12.00 11.06 18.93
CA VAL A 255 -11.31 10.19 17.97
C VAL A 255 -9.80 10.27 18.17
N VAL A 256 -9.24 11.47 18.32
CA VAL A 256 -7.81 11.66 18.52
C VAL A 256 -7.34 10.98 19.80
N ARG A 257 -8.07 11.14 20.91
CA ARG A 257 -7.79 10.47 22.19
C ARG A 257 -7.86 8.95 22.03
N HIS A 258 -8.89 8.44 21.36
CA HIS A 258 -9.02 7.00 21.11
C HIS A 258 -7.81 6.43 20.35
N VAL A 259 -7.36 7.11 19.28
CA VAL A 259 -6.16 6.69 18.52
C VAL A 259 -4.92 6.72 19.39
N GLN A 260 -4.72 7.78 20.18
CA GLN A 260 -3.56 7.92 21.05
C GLN A 260 -3.50 6.85 22.14
N GLN A 261 -4.65 6.43 22.67
CA GLN A 261 -4.73 5.43 23.74
C GLN A 261 -4.60 3.99 23.20
N ASN A 262 -5.28 3.67 22.11
CA ASN A 262 -5.40 2.30 21.65
C ASN A 262 -4.38 1.94 20.55
N TYR A 263 -3.78 2.93 19.89
CA TYR A 263 -2.80 2.75 18.82
C TYR A 263 -1.47 3.46 19.11
N ALA A 264 -1.16 3.67 20.41
CA ALA A 264 0.10 4.26 20.85
C ALA A 264 1.31 3.53 20.28
N TRP A 265 1.26 2.20 20.21
CA TRP A 265 2.31 1.37 19.63
C TRP A 265 2.65 1.75 18.18
N TYR A 266 1.63 2.02 17.35
CA TYR A 266 1.83 2.44 15.95
C TYR A 266 2.45 3.83 15.88
N LEU A 267 1.94 4.77 16.68
CA LEU A 267 2.46 6.13 16.73
C LEU A 267 3.93 6.15 17.16
N GLN A 268 4.29 5.37 18.18
CA GLN A 268 5.67 5.24 18.67
C GLN A 268 6.58 4.55 17.64
N LEU A 269 6.09 3.47 17.01
CA LEU A 269 6.85 2.71 16.01
C LEU A 269 7.34 3.60 14.86
N PHE A 270 6.52 4.54 14.42
CA PHE A 270 6.84 5.44 13.32
C PHE A 270 7.20 6.87 13.76
N GLY A 271 7.38 7.11 15.06
CA GLY A 271 7.85 8.39 15.61
C GLY A 271 6.82 9.52 15.49
N TYR A 272 5.52 9.21 15.52
CA TYR A 272 4.45 10.22 15.56
C TYR A 272 4.25 10.76 16.97
N GLN A 273 4.23 12.07 17.09
CA GLN A 273 4.06 12.75 18.36
C GLN A 273 2.67 12.49 18.97
N VAL A 274 2.61 12.21 20.27
CA VAL A 274 1.38 12.14 21.06
C VAL A 274 1.22 13.47 21.78
N THR A 275 0.29 14.30 21.33
CA THR A 275 -0.04 15.58 21.96
C THR A 275 -1.23 15.41 22.88
N PRO A 276 -1.20 15.96 24.11
CA PRO A 276 -2.37 15.97 24.99
C PRO A 276 -3.58 16.62 24.30
N VAL A 277 -4.78 16.00 24.42
CA VAL A 277 -6.05 16.48 23.79
C VAL A 277 -7.14 16.61 24.84
#